data_7d04bfe15a12439ec5a4082ae32886b6
#
_entry.id   7d04bfe15a12439ec5a4082ae32886b6
#
_cell.length_a   1.000
_cell.length_b   1.000
_cell.length_c   1.000
_cell.angle_alpha   90.00
_cell.angle_beta   90.00
_cell.angle_gamma   90.00
#
_symmetry.space_group_name_H-M   'P 1'
#
loop_
_entity.id
_entity.type
_entity.pdbx_description
1 polymer ?
#
loop_
_entity_poly.entity_id
_entity_poly.type
_entity_poly.pdbx_seq_one_letter_code
_entity_poly.pdbx_strand_id
1 'polypeptide(L)'
;KKIIKKRSFATSKKSLLVVAPEKLLRETLHGLKEKSFGYTQIVAAATDADLKGETICEIPIVTNHDGIVDYACEEWVDEVLIPPCAESEYPDDMVASFIEMGIAVHRGITKNKAMSGNFNQIEKIGDYTVITASMNYASTSQLVAKRAMDILGGLVGCLITMLVTIFVAPAIYIASPGPIFFAQERIGRNGRKFKMYKFRSMYMDAEE
;
A
#
# COMPACT_ATOMS: atom_id res chain seq x y z
N LYS A 1 1.31 22.58 -3.60
CA LYS A 1 2.19 21.90 -4.59
C LYS A 1 2.41 20.48 -4.09
N LYS A 2 1.65 19.48 -4.58
CA LYS A 2 1.86 18.06 -4.27
C LYS A 2 3.19 17.64 -4.90
N ILE A 3 4.17 17.33 -4.06
CA ILE A 3 5.43 16.73 -4.50
C ILE A 3 5.13 15.27 -4.86
N ILE A 4 4.99 15.00 -6.16
CA ILE A 4 4.89 13.63 -6.68
C ILE A 4 6.27 13.00 -6.47
N LYS A 5 6.43 12.25 -5.38
CA LYS A 5 7.63 11.46 -5.14
C LYS A 5 7.71 10.36 -6.21
N LYS A 6 8.57 10.57 -7.20
CA LYS A 6 8.90 9.57 -8.23
C LYS A 6 9.51 8.34 -7.54
N ARG A 7 8.72 7.30 -7.34
CA ARG A 7 9.21 6.03 -6.80
C ARG A 7 9.98 5.30 -7.90
N SER A 8 11.30 5.20 -7.75
CA SER A 8 12.17 4.43 -8.64
C SER A 8 11.80 2.94 -8.59
N PHE A 9 11.80 2.26 -9.72
CA PHE A 9 11.36 0.87 -9.91
C PHE A 9 12.30 -0.20 -9.28
N ALA A 10 13.36 0.23 -8.61
CA ALA A 10 14.29 -0.66 -7.92
C ALA A 10 13.84 -0.87 -6.47
N THR A 11 13.42 -2.08 -6.14
CA THR A 11 13.12 -2.60 -4.79
C THR A 11 12.23 -1.65 -3.97
N SER A 12 10.95 -1.59 -4.31
CA SER A 12 9.97 -0.78 -3.58
C SER A 12 9.84 -1.30 -2.15
N LYS A 13 10.49 -0.62 -1.20
CA LYS A 13 10.27 -0.85 0.23
C LYS A 13 8.80 -0.59 0.53
N LYS A 14 8.20 -1.45 1.36
CA LYS A 14 6.84 -1.26 1.86
C LYS A 14 6.79 -0.04 2.77
N SER A 15 5.72 0.74 2.70
CA SER A 15 5.49 1.91 3.54
C SER A 15 4.82 1.50 4.83
N LEU A 16 5.47 1.79 5.96
CA LEU A 16 4.98 1.49 7.30
C LEU A 16 4.50 2.78 7.99
N LEU A 17 3.26 2.76 8.47
CA LEU A 17 2.71 3.73 9.38
C LEU A 17 2.81 3.18 10.81
N VAL A 18 3.41 3.95 11.72
CA VAL A 18 3.48 3.59 13.14
C VAL A 18 2.40 4.34 13.89
N VAL A 19 1.53 3.59 14.59
CA VAL A 19 0.43 4.15 15.38
C VAL A 19 0.67 3.80 16.83
N ALA A 20 0.98 4.79 17.66
CA ALA A 20 1.31 4.58 19.08
C ALA A 20 0.91 5.78 19.95
N PRO A 21 0.56 5.55 21.23
CA PRO A 21 0.39 6.64 22.19
C PRO A 21 1.66 7.47 22.30
N GLU A 22 1.52 8.76 22.58
CA GLU A 22 2.64 9.71 22.70
C GLU A 22 3.79 9.18 23.56
N LYS A 23 3.46 8.58 24.70
CA LYS A 23 4.43 8.04 25.67
C LYS A 23 5.32 6.94 25.10
N LEU A 24 4.77 6.11 24.19
CA LEU A 24 5.46 4.97 23.57
C LEU A 24 6.03 5.31 22.22
N LEU A 25 5.51 6.34 21.55
CA LEU A 25 5.86 6.66 20.18
C LEU A 25 7.36 6.89 20.00
N ARG A 26 7.97 7.70 20.87
CA ARG A 26 9.40 8.03 20.80
C ARG A 26 10.29 6.79 20.96
N GLU A 27 9.98 5.94 21.94
CA GLU A 27 10.71 4.70 22.19
C GLU A 27 10.54 3.72 21.02
N THR A 28 9.30 3.56 20.54
CA THR A 28 8.98 2.70 19.40
C THR A 28 9.73 3.12 18.14
N LEU A 29 9.70 4.41 17.78
CA LEU A 29 10.39 4.92 16.61
C LEU A 29 11.90 4.78 16.70
N HIS A 30 12.48 5.01 17.89
CA HIS A 30 13.91 4.82 18.13
C HIS A 30 14.32 3.36 17.95
N GLY A 31 13.62 2.44 18.60
CA GLY A 31 13.90 1.00 18.48
C GLY A 31 13.72 0.44 17.06
N LEU A 32 12.75 0.99 16.31
CA LEU A 32 12.55 0.62 14.92
C LEU A 32 13.62 1.21 13.99
N LYS A 33 14.16 2.39 14.26
CA LYS A 33 15.19 3.03 13.43
C LYS A 33 16.55 2.37 13.60
N GLU A 34 16.91 1.92 14.80
CA GLU A 34 18.18 1.23 15.07
C GLU A 34 18.26 -0.14 14.38
N LYS A 35 17.13 -0.82 14.23
CA LYS A 35 17.05 -2.15 13.60
C LYS A 35 16.51 -2.01 12.18
N SER A 36 17.42 -1.84 11.23
CA SER A 36 17.10 -1.69 9.81
C SER A 36 16.19 -2.83 9.30
N PHE A 37 14.96 -2.50 8.92
CA PHE A 37 14.03 -3.42 8.26
C PHE A 37 14.35 -3.45 6.76
N GLY A 38 14.88 -4.56 6.26
CA GLY A 38 15.35 -4.69 4.89
C GLY A 38 14.35 -4.31 3.79
N TYR A 39 13.05 -4.53 4.02
CA TYR A 39 11.99 -4.35 3.01
C TYR A 39 10.93 -3.29 3.38
N THR A 40 11.00 -2.69 4.56
CA THR A 40 9.99 -1.75 5.07
C THR A 40 10.64 -0.40 5.38
N GLN A 41 9.96 0.69 5.08
CA GLN A 41 10.37 2.05 5.39
C GLN A 41 9.27 2.74 6.22
N ILE A 42 9.62 3.27 7.38
CA ILE A 42 8.70 4.09 8.16
C ILE A 42 8.49 5.40 7.39
N VAL A 43 7.26 5.67 7.01
CA VAL A 43 6.90 6.85 6.20
C VAL A 43 6.25 7.94 7.05
N ALA A 44 5.55 7.55 8.11
CA ALA A 44 4.83 8.45 8.98
C ALA A 44 4.53 7.81 10.34
N ALA A 45 4.14 8.63 11.30
CA ALA A 45 3.62 8.20 12.58
C ALA A 45 2.31 8.92 12.91
N ALA A 46 1.48 8.27 13.72
CA ALA A 46 0.25 8.81 14.26
C ALA A 46 0.20 8.57 15.77
N THR A 47 -0.40 9.49 16.52
CA THR A 47 -0.48 9.45 17.97
C THR A 47 -1.83 9.97 18.47
N ASP A 48 -2.14 9.73 19.72
CA ASP A 48 -3.30 10.25 20.45
C ASP A 48 -3.19 11.74 20.80
N ALA A 49 -1.95 12.27 20.87
CA ALA A 49 -1.70 13.68 21.18
C ALA A 49 -1.81 14.58 19.96
N ASP A 50 -2.07 15.88 20.18
CA ASP A 50 -2.12 16.90 19.12
C ASP A 50 -0.70 17.37 18.72
N LEU A 51 0.07 16.44 18.16
CA LEU A 51 1.43 16.66 17.66
C LEU A 51 1.48 16.69 16.12
N LYS A 52 0.36 16.87 15.46
CA LYS A 52 0.27 16.90 13.99
C LYS A 52 1.19 17.96 13.39
N GLY A 53 2.06 17.52 12.49
CA GLY A 53 3.05 18.37 11.83
C GLY A 53 4.41 18.40 12.51
N GLU A 54 4.56 17.82 13.70
CA GLU A 54 5.85 17.65 14.34
C GLU A 54 6.64 16.47 13.71
N THR A 55 7.92 16.40 14.03
CA THR A 55 8.81 15.33 13.56
C THR A 55 9.52 14.71 14.75
N ILE A 56 9.35 13.40 14.93
CA ILE A 56 10.05 12.62 15.96
C ILE A 56 10.98 11.61 15.25
N CYS A 57 12.25 11.59 15.61
CA CYS A 57 13.26 10.74 14.98
C CYS A 57 13.29 10.85 13.46
N GLU A 58 13.12 12.06 12.90
CA GLU A 58 13.04 12.33 11.45
C GLU A 58 11.79 11.74 10.78
N ILE A 59 10.81 11.25 11.53
CA ILE A 59 9.55 10.69 11.04
C ILE A 59 8.44 11.71 11.32
N PRO A 60 7.69 12.17 10.30
CA PRO A 60 6.63 13.14 10.48
C PRO A 60 5.44 12.51 11.19
N ILE A 61 4.84 13.26 12.13
CA ILE A 61 3.55 12.95 12.73
C ILE A 61 2.48 13.57 11.85
N VAL A 62 1.65 12.73 11.23
CA VAL A 62 0.76 13.15 10.15
C VAL A 62 -0.67 13.38 10.62
N THR A 63 -1.09 12.70 11.67
CA THR A 63 -2.45 12.76 12.17
C THR A 63 -2.55 12.33 13.62
N ASN A 64 -3.63 12.74 14.26
CA ASN A 64 -4.11 12.25 15.55
C ASN A 64 -5.05 11.04 15.34
N HIS A 65 -5.55 10.51 16.43
CA HIS A 65 -6.36 9.28 16.46
C HIS A 65 -7.51 9.25 15.42
N ASP A 66 -8.28 10.32 15.30
CA ASP A 66 -9.49 10.36 14.46
C ASP A 66 -9.19 10.39 12.94
N GLY A 67 -8.00 10.81 12.55
CA GLY A 67 -7.62 10.95 11.14
C GLY A 67 -6.74 9.80 10.61
N ILE A 68 -6.50 8.74 11.38
CA ILE A 68 -5.55 7.67 10.99
C ILE A 68 -6.05 6.89 9.78
N VAL A 69 -7.32 6.54 9.77
CA VAL A 69 -7.96 5.78 8.68
C VAL A 69 -8.01 6.61 7.41
N ASP A 70 -8.40 7.89 7.52
CA ASP A 70 -8.45 8.82 6.39
C ASP A 70 -7.07 9.03 5.78
N TYR A 71 -6.05 9.22 6.62
CA TYR A 71 -4.67 9.30 6.16
C TYR A 71 -4.22 8.07 5.39
N ALA A 72 -4.55 6.88 5.90
CA ALA A 72 -4.20 5.62 5.24
C ALA A 72 -4.94 5.43 3.90
N CYS A 73 -6.15 5.99 3.76
CA CYS A 73 -6.90 6.03 2.49
C CYS A 73 -6.26 6.98 1.46
N GLU A 74 -5.77 8.14 1.92
CA GLU A 74 -5.23 9.19 1.03
C GLU A 74 -3.78 8.92 0.61
N GLU A 75 -2.99 8.34 1.49
CA GLU A 75 -1.56 8.09 1.28
C GLU A 75 -1.26 6.59 1.06
N TRP A 76 -0.11 6.31 0.49
CA TRP A 76 0.26 4.95 0.12
C TRP A 76 0.86 4.18 1.31
N VAL A 77 0.01 3.74 2.23
CA VAL A 77 0.37 2.89 3.36
C VAL A 77 0.20 1.43 2.98
N ASP A 78 1.26 0.64 3.13
CA ASP A 78 1.22 -0.81 2.87
C ASP A 78 1.04 -1.61 4.17
N GLU A 79 1.60 -1.11 5.28
CA GLU A 79 1.60 -1.77 6.59
C GLU A 79 1.38 -0.78 7.72
N VAL A 80 0.71 -1.20 8.79
CA VAL A 80 0.49 -0.43 10.02
C VAL A 80 1.07 -1.22 11.19
N LEU A 81 1.87 -0.58 12.03
CA LEU A 81 2.36 -1.16 13.28
C LEU A 81 1.71 -0.47 14.48
N ILE A 82 1.09 -1.27 15.34
CA ILE A 82 0.54 -0.86 16.63
C ILE A 82 1.35 -1.60 17.70
N PRO A 83 2.24 -0.92 18.46
CA PRO A 83 3.04 -1.56 19.50
C PRO A 83 2.16 -2.06 20.65
N PRO A 84 2.67 -2.96 21.51
CA PRO A 84 1.92 -3.45 22.66
C PRO A 84 1.69 -2.28 23.64
N CYS A 85 0.43 -1.89 23.80
CA CYS A 85 -0.02 -0.90 24.78
C CYS A 85 -0.70 -1.62 25.94
N ALA A 86 -0.61 -1.06 27.14
CA ALA A 86 -1.16 -1.67 28.36
C ALA A 86 -2.70 -1.74 28.33
N GLU A 87 -3.36 -0.87 27.56
CA GLU A 87 -4.81 -0.81 27.40
C GLU A 87 -5.15 -0.57 25.92
N SER A 88 -6.33 -1.04 25.50
CA SER A 88 -6.80 -0.96 24.10
C SER A 88 -7.21 0.48 23.75
N GLU A 89 -6.24 1.36 23.57
CA GLU A 89 -6.48 2.74 23.11
C GLU A 89 -6.94 2.80 21.64
N TYR A 90 -6.74 1.72 20.90
CA TYR A 90 -7.11 1.65 19.49
C TYR A 90 -8.23 0.63 19.27
N PRO A 91 -9.41 1.09 18.82
CA PRO A 91 -10.59 0.24 18.66
C PRO A 91 -10.38 -0.82 17.58
N ASP A 92 -11.01 -1.98 17.79
CA ASP A 92 -10.95 -3.10 16.84
C ASP A 92 -11.57 -2.73 15.48
N ASP A 93 -12.51 -1.78 15.43
CA ASP A 93 -13.12 -1.25 14.20
C ASP A 93 -12.10 -0.54 13.31
N MET A 94 -11.15 0.19 13.88
CA MET A 94 -10.06 0.81 13.13
C MET A 94 -9.15 -0.25 12.50
N VAL A 95 -8.84 -1.31 13.24
CA VAL A 95 -8.04 -2.44 12.74
C VAL A 95 -8.78 -3.16 11.61
N ALA A 96 -10.09 -3.38 11.77
CA ALA A 96 -10.94 -3.97 10.73
C ALA A 96 -10.93 -3.13 9.46
N SER A 97 -11.04 -1.81 9.57
CA SER A 97 -10.98 -0.89 8.43
C SER A 97 -9.66 -1.00 7.66
N PHE A 98 -8.51 -1.10 8.32
CA PHE A 98 -7.24 -1.32 7.66
C PHE A 98 -7.17 -2.65 6.92
N ILE A 99 -7.69 -3.73 7.54
CA ILE A 99 -7.72 -5.06 6.92
C ILE A 99 -8.61 -5.06 5.68
N GLU A 100 -9.77 -4.41 5.72
CA GLU A 100 -10.67 -4.25 4.56
C GLU A 100 -10.02 -3.48 3.42
N MET A 101 -9.22 -2.46 3.73
CA MET A 101 -8.41 -1.73 2.74
C MET A 101 -7.25 -2.57 2.17
N GLY A 102 -6.99 -3.76 2.71
CA GLY A 102 -5.88 -4.63 2.31
C GLY A 102 -4.52 -4.22 2.87
N ILE A 103 -4.50 -3.39 3.92
CA ILE A 103 -3.31 -2.98 4.67
C ILE A 103 -2.99 -4.07 5.69
N ALA A 104 -1.72 -4.48 5.79
CA ALA A 104 -1.30 -5.45 6.81
C ALA A 104 -1.16 -4.75 8.16
N VAL A 105 -1.82 -5.27 9.19
CA VAL A 105 -1.75 -4.72 10.54
C VAL A 105 -0.89 -5.60 11.43
N HIS A 106 0.18 -5.03 11.97
CA HIS A 106 1.09 -5.65 12.93
C HIS A 106 0.76 -5.16 14.32
N ARG A 107 0.14 -6.00 15.12
CA ARG A 107 -0.25 -5.67 16.50
C ARG A 107 0.66 -6.36 17.49
N GLY A 108 1.27 -5.61 18.40
CA GLY A 108 2.08 -6.13 19.49
C GLY A 108 1.26 -6.96 20.47
N ILE A 109 1.82 -8.07 20.95
CA ILE A 109 1.15 -8.96 21.89
C ILE A 109 1.39 -8.45 23.30
N THR A 110 0.36 -7.98 23.97
CA THR A 110 0.30 -7.96 25.43
C THR A 110 -0.32 -9.26 25.91
N LYS A 111 0.16 -9.80 27.02
CA LYS A 111 -0.12 -11.17 27.50
C LYS A 111 -1.58 -11.59 27.63
N ASN A 112 -2.58 -10.74 27.40
CA ASN A 112 -3.95 -10.98 27.86
C ASN A 112 -5.07 -10.89 26.79
N LYS A 113 -4.79 -10.80 25.48
CA LYS A 113 -5.90 -10.77 24.52
C LYS A 113 -5.60 -11.60 23.29
N ALA A 114 -6.29 -12.75 23.12
CA ALA A 114 -6.34 -13.48 21.88
C ALA A 114 -7.12 -12.64 20.86
N MET A 115 -6.51 -12.33 19.73
CA MET A 115 -7.22 -11.70 18.61
C MET A 115 -8.12 -12.74 17.92
N SER A 116 -9.39 -12.41 17.76
CA SER A 116 -10.32 -13.16 16.91
C SER A 116 -10.10 -12.75 15.46
N GLY A 117 -9.56 -13.62 14.64
CA GLY A 117 -9.37 -13.37 13.20
C GLY A 117 -8.67 -14.55 12.49
N ASN A 118 -9.04 -14.79 11.24
CA ASN A 118 -8.76 -16.06 10.54
C ASN A 118 -7.33 -16.24 10.00
N PHE A 119 -6.41 -15.26 10.08
CA PHE A 119 -5.06 -15.38 9.54
C PHE A 119 -4.04 -14.60 10.38
N ASN A 120 -3.73 -15.15 11.56
CA ASN A 120 -2.75 -14.54 12.45
C ASN A 120 -1.40 -15.27 12.32
N GLN A 121 -0.36 -14.54 11.94
CA GLN A 121 1.01 -15.02 12.02
C GLN A 121 1.79 -14.24 13.07
N ILE A 122 2.66 -14.94 13.80
CA ILE A 122 3.56 -14.32 14.76
C ILE A 122 4.85 -13.97 14.03
N GLU A 123 5.17 -12.68 13.98
CA GLU A 123 6.37 -12.16 13.33
C GLU A 123 7.17 -11.29 14.29
N LYS A 124 8.44 -11.04 13.95
CA LYS A 124 9.27 -10.07 14.67
C LYS A 124 9.45 -8.82 13.83
N ILE A 125 9.09 -7.67 14.40
CA ILE A 125 9.34 -6.34 13.84
C ILE A 125 10.23 -5.59 14.84
N GLY A 126 11.52 -5.48 14.54
CA GLY A 126 12.51 -4.97 15.47
C GLY A 126 12.60 -5.82 16.74
N ASP A 127 12.37 -5.20 17.89
CA ASP A 127 12.32 -5.89 19.19
C ASP A 127 10.93 -6.41 19.55
N TYR A 128 9.93 -6.08 18.73
CA TYR A 128 8.55 -6.44 19.02
C TYR A 128 8.20 -7.79 18.39
N THR A 129 7.61 -8.67 19.19
CA THR A 129 6.87 -9.82 18.69
C THR A 129 5.44 -9.37 18.43
N VAL A 130 5.00 -9.47 17.20
CA VAL A 130 3.69 -8.97 16.74
C VAL A 130 2.85 -10.10 16.17
N ILE A 131 1.53 -9.96 16.26
CA ILE A 131 0.60 -10.77 15.47
C ILE A 131 0.23 -9.95 14.24
N THR A 132 0.53 -10.49 13.05
CA THR A 132 0.13 -9.90 11.78
C THR A 132 -1.20 -10.48 11.33
N ALA A 133 -2.20 -9.62 11.18
CA ALA A 133 -3.47 -9.95 10.56
C ALA A 133 -3.52 -9.38 9.14
N SER A 134 -3.77 -10.22 8.15
CA SER A 134 -3.90 -9.81 6.75
C SER A 134 -4.83 -10.75 6.00
N MET A 135 -5.67 -10.19 5.12
CA MET A 135 -6.54 -11.02 4.26
C MET A 135 -5.76 -11.81 3.20
N ASN A 136 -4.58 -11.35 2.80
CA ASN A 136 -3.79 -11.93 1.72
C ASN A 136 -2.36 -12.21 2.18
N TYR A 137 -2.18 -13.19 3.06
CA TYR A 137 -0.84 -13.63 3.42
C TYR A 137 -0.30 -14.59 2.36
N ALA A 138 0.72 -14.17 1.65
CA ALA A 138 1.42 -15.03 0.69
C ALA A 138 2.87 -15.22 1.15
N SER A 139 3.35 -16.46 1.15
CA SER A 139 4.76 -16.76 1.43
C SER A 139 5.67 -16.14 0.38
N THR A 140 6.92 -15.86 0.75
CA THR A 140 7.91 -15.27 -0.17
C THR A 140 8.03 -16.07 -1.47
N SER A 141 7.99 -17.40 -1.40
CA SER A 141 8.04 -18.29 -2.57
C SER A 141 6.82 -18.11 -3.48
N GLN A 142 5.63 -17.96 -2.90
CA GLN A 142 4.39 -17.69 -3.67
C GLN A 142 4.43 -16.32 -4.34
N LEU A 143 4.98 -15.30 -3.66
CA LEU A 143 5.15 -13.95 -4.25
C LEU A 143 6.13 -13.98 -5.43
N VAL A 144 7.25 -14.70 -5.31
CA VAL A 144 8.22 -14.88 -6.40
C VAL A 144 7.60 -15.65 -7.56
N ALA A 145 6.92 -16.75 -7.29
CA ALA A 145 6.25 -17.55 -8.31
C ALA A 145 5.17 -16.73 -9.04
N LYS A 146 4.35 -16.00 -8.28
CA LYS A 146 3.37 -15.08 -8.87
C LYS A 146 4.04 -14.04 -9.75
N ARG A 147 5.13 -13.42 -9.31
CA ARG A 147 5.83 -12.40 -10.09
C ARG A 147 6.40 -12.97 -11.39
N ALA A 148 6.96 -14.19 -11.35
CA ALA A 148 7.43 -14.86 -12.54
C ALA A 148 6.30 -15.12 -13.53
N MET A 149 5.16 -15.63 -13.07
CA MET A 149 3.97 -15.82 -13.92
C MET A 149 3.44 -14.51 -14.49
N ASP A 150 3.39 -13.44 -13.70
CA ASP A 150 2.94 -12.12 -14.15
C ASP A 150 3.84 -11.57 -15.28
N ILE A 151 5.16 -11.75 -15.16
CA ILE A 151 6.12 -11.31 -16.18
C ILE A 151 5.98 -12.16 -17.46
N LEU A 152 5.94 -13.48 -17.34
CA LEU A 152 5.80 -14.38 -18.50
C LEU A 152 4.46 -14.15 -19.22
N GLY A 153 3.36 -14.06 -18.47
CA GLY A 153 2.05 -13.76 -19.01
C GLY A 153 2.00 -12.39 -19.69
N GLY A 154 2.65 -11.38 -19.08
CA GLY A 154 2.78 -10.04 -19.63
C GLY A 154 3.56 -10.02 -20.95
N LEU A 155 4.68 -10.75 -21.05
CA LEU A 155 5.46 -10.88 -22.29
C LEU A 155 4.64 -11.52 -23.41
N VAL A 156 3.96 -12.63 -23.11
CA VAL A 156 3.09 -13.31 -24.09
C VAL A 156 1.94 -12.38 -24.51
N GLY A 157 1.31 -11.71 -23.55
CA GLY A 157 0.25 -10.73 -23.83
C GLY A 157 0.74 -9.56 -24.71
N CYS A 158 1.93 -9.04 -24.45
CA CYS A 158 2.53 -7.98 -25.30
C CYS A 158 2.80 -8.48 -26.74
N LEU A 159 3.31 -9.71 -26.91
CA LEU A 159 3.53 -10.32 -28.22
C LEU A 159 2.22 -10.45 -29.01
N ILE A 160 1.19 -10.99 -28.38
CA ILE A 160 -0.14 -11.12 -28.98
C ILE A 160 -0.69 -9.75 -29.35
N THR A 161 -0.61 -8.79 -28.45
CA THR A 161 -1.09 -7.41 -28.69
C THR A 161 -0.34 -6.78 -29.86
N MET A 162 0.97 -6.99 -29.97
CA MET A 162 1.77 -6.48 -31.10
C MET A 162 1.29 -7.06 -32.42
N LEU A 163 1.06 -8.38 -32.49
CA LEU A 163 0.54 -9.03 -33.71
C LEU A 163 -0.85 -8.49 -34.09
N VAL A 164 -1.74 -8.39 -33.10
CA VAL A 164 -3.10 -7.84 -33.30
C VAL A 164 -3.04 -6.38 -33.76
N THR A 165 -2.13 -5.60 -33.23
CA THR A 165 -1.98 -4.18 -33.58
C THR A 165 -1.68 -3.97 -35.05
N ILE A 166 -0.92 -4.87 -35.68
CA ILE A 166 -0.59 -4.79 -37.13
C ILE A 166 -1.86 -4.76 -37.98
N PHE A 167 -2.89 -5.49 -37.59
CA PHE A 167 -4.17 -5.56 -38.33
C PHE A 167 -5.18 -4.51 -37.83
N VAL A 168 -5.27 -4.29 -36.53
CA VAL A 168 -6.29 -3.43 -35.92
C VAL A 168 -5.94 -1.95 -36.07
N ALA A 169 -4.66 -1.57 -35.95
CA ALA A 169 -4.27 -0.17 -36.06
C ALA A 169 -4.60 0.49 -37.39
N PRO A 170 -4.32 -0.14 -38.55
CA PRO A 170 -4.73 0.41 -39.85
C PRO A 170 -6.25 0.55 -39.94
N ALA A 171 -7.01 -0.45 -39.48
CA ALA A 171 -8.47 -0.42 -39.53
C ALA A 171 -9.04 0.74 -38.71
N ILE A 172 -8.52 0.96 -37.46
CA ILE A 172 -8.92 2.10 -36.63
C ILE A 172 -8.56 3.43 -37.30
N TYR A 173 -7.37 3.54 -37.88
CA TYR A 173 -6.91 4.78 -38.51
C TYR A 173 -7.71 5.14 -39.76
N ILE A 174 -8.10 4.14 -40.58
CA ILE A 174 -8.94 4.34 -41.78
C ILE A 174 -10.35 4.75 -41.37
N ALA A 175 -10.91 4.13 -40.30
CA ALA A 175 -12.25 4.43 -39.84
C ALA A 175 -12.35 5.83 -39.19
N SER A 176 -11.32 6.25 -38.45
CA SER A 176 -11.28 7.57 -37.79
C SER A 176 -9.82 7.98 -37.58
N PRO A 177 -9.28 8.91 -38.37
CA PRO A 177 -7.91 9.42 -38.20
C PRO A 177 -7.68 9.96 -36.81
N GLY A 178 -6.55 9.57 -36.16
CA GLY A 178 -6.17 10.01 -34.81
C GLY A 178 -5.41 8.94 -34.03
N PRO A 179 -5.21 9.14 -32.70
CA PRO A 179 -4.45 8.20 -31.89
C PRO A 179 -5.15 6.84 -31.82
N ILE A 180 -4.36 5.76 -31.98
CA ILE A 180 -4.85 4.37 -32.00
C ILE A 180 -5.20 3.90 -30.59
N PHE A 181 -4.45 4.36 -29.59
CA PHE A 181 -4.64 4.00 -28.18
C PHE A 181 -5.35 5.12 -27.43
N PHE A 182 -6.30 4.73 -26.60
CA PHE A 182 -6.97 5.58 -25.65
C PHE A 182 -6.45 5.26 -24.24
N ALA A 183 -6.13 6.29 -23.47
CA ALA A 183 -5.62 6.17 -22.10
C ALA A 183 -6.69 6.62 -21.11
N GLN A 184 -7.07 5.75 -20.18
CA GLN A 184 -8.03 6.04 -19.12
C GLN A 184 -7.36 5.91 -17.76
N GLU A 185 -7.58 6.89 -16.88
CA GLU A 185 -7.16 6.76 -15.49
C GLU A 185 -8.08 5.81 -14.74
N ARG A 186 -7.47 4.87 -14.02
CA ARG A 186 -8.15 3.91 -13.15
C ARG A 186 -7.52 3.92 -11.78
N ILE A 187 -8.34 3.57 -10.77
CA ILE A 187 -7.88 3.40 -9.39
C ILE A 187 -7.53 1.94 -9.20
N GLY A 188 -6.30 1.68 -8.82
CA GLY A 188 -5.79 0.35 -8.48
C GLY A 188 -5.76 0.09 -6.97
N ARG A 189 -5.02 -0.94 -6.57
CA ARG A 189 -4.83 -1.32 -5.18
C ARG A 189 -4.33 -0.14 -4.35
N ASN A 190 -4.85 0.01 -3.13
CA ASN A 190 -4.52 1.08 -2.17
C ASN A 190 -4.73 2.49 -2.75
N GLY A 191 -5.81 2.71 -3.52
CA GLY A 191 -6.15 4.03 -4.06
C GLY A 191 -5.20 4.56 -5.15
N ARG A 192 -4.20 3.80 -5.59
CA ARG A 192 -3.19 4.25 -6.57
C ARG A 192 -3.81 4.42 -7.95
N LYS A 193 -3.70 5.63 -8.50
CA LYS A 193 -4.12 5.90 -9.88
C LYS A 193 -3.09 5.38 -10.86
N PHE A 194 -3.55 4.70 -11.90
CA PHE A 194 -2.71 4.27 -13.02
C PHE A 194 -3.43 4.51 -14.34
N LYS A 195 -2.65 4.66 -15.44
CA LYS A 195 -3.20 4.81 -16.78
C LYS A 195 -3.32 3.44 -17.43
N MET A 196 -4.53 3.08 -17.82
CA MET A 196 -4.83 1.89 -18.59
C MET A 196 -4.99 2.26 -20.06
N TYR A 197 -4.23 1.61 -20.92
CA TYR A 197 -4.30 1.81 -22.37
C TYR A 197 -5.18 0.74 -22.99
N LYS A 198 -6.05 1.17 -23.92
CA LYS A 198 -6.88 0.27 -24.74
C LYS A 198 -6.91 0.76 -26.19
N PHE A 199 -7.24 -0.12 -27.12
CA PHE A 199 -7.53 0.31 -28.48
C PHE A 199 -8.74 1.23 -28.49
N ARG A 200 -8.69 2.28 -29.30
CA ARG A 200 -9.82 3.20 -29.48
C ARG A 200 -10.95 2.49 -30.20
N SER A 201 -12.12 2.42 -29.58
CA SER A 201 -13.34 1.81 -30.10
C SER A 201 -14.41 2.82 -30.50
N MET A 202 -14.19 4.12 -30.20
CA MET A 202 -15.13 5.21 -30.50
C MET A 202 -14.50 6.21 -31.47
N TYR A 203 -15.34 6.94 -32.21
CA TYR A 203 -14.89 8.06 -33.03
C TYR A 203 -14.41 9.23 -32.16
N MET A 204 -13.65 10.18 -32.76
CA MET A 204 -13.05 11.29 -32.01
C MET A 204 -14.07 12.27 -31.46
N ASP A 205 -15.23 12.39 -32.07
CA ASP A 205 -16.36 13.24 -31.79
C ASP A 205 -17.47 12.60 -30.95
N ALA A 206 -17.22 11.40 -30.39
CA ALA A 206 -18.22 10.67 -29.62
C ALA A 206 -18.41 11.16 -28.16
N GLU A 207 -17.64 12.16 -27.71
CA GLU A 207 -17.73 12.77 -26.37
C GLU A 207 -18.30 14.22 -26.40
N GLU A 208 -18.85 14.67 -27.55
CA GLU A 208 -19.58 15.95 -27.64
C GLU A 208 -21.07 15.82 -27.30
#